data_d81b4a7563e09405a422e1559a2a53c3
#
_entry.id   d81b4a7563e09405a422e1559a2a53c3
#
_cell.length_a   1.000
_cell.length_b   1.000
_cell.length_c   1.000
_cell.angle_alpha   90.00
_cell.angle_beta   90.00
_cell.angle_gamma   90.00
#
_symmetry.space_group_name_H-M   'P 1'
#
loop_
_entity.id
_entity.type
_entity.pdbx_description
1 polymer ?
#
loop_
_entity_poly.entity_id
_entity_poly.type
_entity_poly.pdbx_seq_one_letter_code
_entity_poly.pdbx_strand_id
1 'polypeptide(L)'
;LPNFQNPTGRMMTEARRAAVAAAALATGVPVIEDSPYGDLWFDTAPPPSLSSRNPEGSVYLGSFSKILAPGLRLGYLVAPPALYPKLLQAKQAADLHTPGFNQRVVAEVIKDGFLDQHVPTIRARYKAQRDAMLAALARELGPTGAEWTQPVGGMFVWVRLPERLNAQALLPKAVDAGMAFVP
;
A
#
# COMPACT_ATOMS: atom_id res chain seq x y z
N LEU A 1 -8.06 0.71 0.57
CA LEU A 1 -6.69 0.26 0.93
C LEU A 1 -6.79 -0.85 1.98
N PRO A 2 -6.94 -2.15 1.58
CA PRO A 2 -7.11 -3.23 2.56
C PRO A 2 -5.78 -3.71 3.14
N ASN A 3 -4.65 -3.45 2.50
CA ASN A 3 -3.34 -3.95 2.88
C ASN A 3 -2.40 -2.81 3.26
N PHE A 4 -1.85 -2.86 4.50
CA PHE A 4 -0.74 -2.00 4.96
C PHE A 4 -0.96 -0.52 4.63
N GLN A 5 -2.14 -0.04 4.99
CA GLN A 5 -2.68 1.26 4.61
C GLN A 5 -1.69 2.40 4.86
N ASN A 6 -1.57 3.29 3.89
CA ASN A 6 -0.97 4.61 4.08
C ASN A 6 -2.03 5.56 4.69
N PRO A 7 -1.79 6.17 5.87
CA PRO A 7 -0.52 6.18 6.63
C PRO A 7 -0.47 5.21 7.83
N THR A 8 -1.55 4.51 8.15
CA THR A 8 -1.71 3.82 9.45
C THR A 8 -0.96 2.50 9.56
N GLY A 9 -0.48 1.91 8.47
CA GLY A 9 0.11 0.58 8.43
C GLY A 9 -0.88 -0.56 8.72
N ARG A 10 -2.16 -0.28 8.86
CA ARG A 10 -3.19 -1.28 9.21
C ARG A 10 -3.53 -2.19 8.04
N MET A 11 -3.89 -3.41 8.37
CA MET A 11 -4.40 -4.41 7.43
C MET A 11 -5.85 -4.76 7.78
N MET A 12 -6.72 -4.84 6.77
CA MET A 12 -8.10 -5.27 6.92
C MET A 12 -8.15 -6.77 7.18
N THR A 13 -8.84 -7.16 8.25
CA THR A 13 -9.02 -8.58 8.61
C THR A 13 -9.87 -9.33 7.59
N GLU A 14 -9.74 -10.66 7.58
CA GLU A 14 -10.56 -11.56 6.75
C GLU A 14 -12.06 -11.31 6.94
N ALA A 15 -12.53 -11.26 8.17
CA ALA A 15 -13.95 -11.03 8.49
C ALA A 15 -14.44 -9.67 7.95
N ARG A 16 -13.62 -8.63 8.03
CA ARG A 16 -13.97 -7.31 7.51
C ARG A 16 -14.03 -7.32 5.98
N ARG A 17 -13.11 -8.03 5.30
CA ARG A 17 -13.13 -8.19 3.84
C ARG A 17 -14.41 -8.89 3.38
N ALA A 18 -14.77 -9.98 4.04
CA ALA A 18 -16.01 -10.72 3.75
C ALA A 18 -17.25 -9.82 3.94
N ALA A 19 -17.32 -9.05 5.03
CA ALA A 19 -18.42 -8.13 5.30
C ALA A 19 -18.53 -7.02 4.25
N VAL A 20 -17.40 -6.41 3.85
CA VAL A 20 -17.38 -5.36 2.81
C VAL A 20 -17.82 -5.93 1.45
N ALA A 21 -17.31 -7.10 1.06
CA ALA A 21 -17.70 -7.74 -0.18
C ALA A 21 -19.19 -8.10 -0.21
N ALA A 22 -19.74 -8.64 0.89
CA ALA A 22 -21.16 -8.95 1.03
C ALA A 22 -22.03 -7.69 0.95
N ALA A 23 -21.65 -6.61 1.62
CA ALA A 23 -22.37 -5.34 1.55
C ALA A 23 -22.35 -4.75 0.14
N ALA A 24 -21.20 -4.78 -0.55
CA ALA A 24 -21.08 -4.31 -1.93
C ALA A 24 -21.98 -5.12 -2.90
N LEU A 25 -21.99 -6.44 -2.75
CA LEU A 25 -22.88 -7.31 -3.53
C LEU A 25 -24.35 -7.01 -3.27
N ALA A 26 -24.75 -6.86 -2.00
CA ALA A 26 -26.13 -6.62 -1.62
C ALA A 26 -26.67 -5.25 -2.09
N THR A 27 -25.79 -4.25 -2.20
CA THR A 27 -26.17 -2.88 -2.55
C THR A 27 -25.87 -2.53 -4.01
N GLY A 28 -25.15 -3.39 -4.76
CA GLY A 28 -24.69 -3.10 -6.11
C GLY A 28 -23.64 -1.98 -6.20
N VAL A 29 -23.05 -1.57 -5.07
CA VAL A 29 -22.02 -0.53 -5.04
C VAL A 29 -20.69 -1.12 -5.49
N PRO A 30 -20.03 -0.57 -6.53
CA PRO A 30 -18.74 -1.07 -6.97
C PRO A 30 -17.63 -0.78 -5.95
N VAL A 31 -16.64 -1.68 -5.87
CA VAL A 31 -15.47 -1.56 -5.00
C VAL A 31 -14.24 -1.23 -5.82
N ILE A 32 -13.51 -0.19 -5.45
CA ILE A 32 -12.16 0.06 -5.94
C ILE A 32 -11.18 -0.35 -4.85
N GLU A 33 -10.44 -1.42 -5.08
CA GLU A 33 -9.41 -1.93 -4.19
C GLU A 33 -8.05 -1.40 -4.63
N ASP A 34 -7.49 -0.45 -3.87
CA ASP A 34 -6.15 0.07 -4.10
C ASP A 34 -5.14 -0.64 -3.21
N SER A 35 -4.23 -1.42 -3.81
CA SER A 35 -3.32 -2.32 -3.09
C SER A 35 -1.84 -2.17 -3.50
N PRO A 36 -1.26 -0.95 -3.40
CA PRO A 36 0.12 -0.72 -3.82
C PRO A 36 1.16 -1.37 -2.89
N TYR A 37 0.74 -1.81 -1.70
CA TYR A 37 1.62 -2.40 -0.68
C TYR A 37 1.33 -3.88 -0.41
N GLY A 38 0.37 -4.48 -1.11
CA GLY A 38 -0.13 -5.84 -0.82
C GLY A 38 0.94 -6.92 -0.80
N ASP A 39 1.97 -6.78 -1.62
CA ASP A 39 3.09 -7.71 -1.69
C ASP A 39 4.15 -7.51 -0.60
N LEU A 40 4.07 -6.45 0.20
CA LEU A 40 5.08 -6.10 1.20
C LEU A 40 4.74 -6.61 2.61
N TRP A 41 4.20 -7.82 2.72
CA TRP A 41 3.98 -8.49 4.00
C TRP A 41 5.29 -9.07 4.57
N PHE A 42 5.36 -9.26 5.91
CA PHE A 42 6.61 -9.69 6.57
C PHE A 42 6.64 -11.19 6.84
N ASP A 43 5.71 -11.69 7.62
CA ASP A 43 5.72 -13.09 8.07
C ASP A 43 4.58 -13.92 7.46
N THR A 44 3.43 -13.28 7.23
CA THR A 44 2.22 -13.95 6.74
C THR A 44 1.58 -13.12 5.64
N ALA A 45 1.22 -13.76 4.53
CA ALA A 45 0.52 -13.12 3.43
C ALA A 45 -0.84 -12.57 3.88
N PRO A 46 -1.29 -11.44 3.31
CA PRO A 46 -2.63 -10.92 3.57
C PRO A 46 -3.72 -11.91 3.15
N PRO A 47 -4.92 -11.81 3.74
CA PRO A 47 -6.08 -12.53 3.23
C PRO A 47 -6.36 -12.21 1.76
N PRO A 48 -7.10 -13.08 1.04
CA PRO A 48 -7.49 -12.83 -0.35
C PRO A 48 -8.11 -11.44 -0.55
N SER A 49 -7.89 -10.87 -1.74
CA SER A 49 -8.35 -9.52 -2.09
C SER A 49 -9.89 -9.39 -2.02
N LEU A 50 -10.37 -8.17 -1.85
CA LEU A 50 -11.81 -7.87 -1.98
C LEU A 50 -12.30 -8.16 -3.40
N SER A 51 -11.49 -7.80 -4.39
CA SER A 51 -11.80 -8.00 -5.81
C SER A 51 -11.93 -9.48 -6.17
N SER A 52 -11.20 -10.39 -5.53
CA SER A 52 -11.38 -11.84 -5.76
C SER A 52 -12.70 -12.39 -5.23
N ARG A 53 -13.38 -11.66 -4.33
CA ARG A 53 -14.68 -12.04 -3.74
C ARG A 53 -15.88 -11.52 -4.52
N ASN A 54 -15.68 -10.46 -5.28
CA ASN A 54 -16.69 -9.84 -6.13
C ASN A 54 -16.01 -9.30 -7.41
N PRO A 55 -15.53 -10.18 -8.30
CA PRO A 55 -14.75 -9.76 -9.47
C PRO A 55 -15.56 -8.90 -10.45
N GLU A 56 -16.86 -9.17 -10.60
CA GLU A 56 -17.73 -8.40 -11.50
C GLU A 56 -18.11 -7.02 -10.97
N GLY A 57 -18.02 -6.81 -9.66
CA GLY A 57 -18.32 -5.54 -9.00
C GLY A 57 -17.10 -4.81 -8.46
N SER A 58 -15.87 -5.23 -8.85
CA SER A 58 -14.65 -4.64 -8.29
C SER A 58 -13.62 -4.27 -9.35
N VAL A 59 -12.87 -3.21 -9.06
CA VAL A 59 -11.66 -2.84 -9.79
C VAL A 59 -10.47 -2.93 -8.83
N TYR A 60 -9.45 -3.72 -9.19
CA TYR A 60 -8.22 -3.81 -8.43
C TYR A 60 -7.15 -2.89 -9.03
N LEU A 61 -6.47 -2.12 -8.19
CA LEU A 61 -5.35 -1.25 -8.59
C LEU A 61 -4.06 -1.77 -7.97
N GLY A 62 -3.05 -1.96 -8.81
CA GLY A 62 -1.71 -2.35 -8.40
C GLY A 62 -0.63 -1.40 -8.91
N SER A 63 0.56 -1.48 -8.35
CA SER A 63 1.66 -0.59 -8.69
C SER A 63 3.00 -1.31 -8.64
N PHE A 64 3.85 -1.06 -9.64
CA PHE A 64 5.25 -1.49 -9.62
C PHE A 64 6.16 -0.58 -8.79
N SER A 65 5.65 0.57 -8.34
CA SER A 65 6.46 1.57 -7.63
C SER A 65 7.07 1.06 -6.32
N LYS A 66 6.44 0.08 -5.65
CA LYS A 66 6.86 -0.39 -4.33
C LYS A 66 7.54 -1.76 -4.36
N ILE A 67 7.39 -2.49 -5.45
CA ILE A 67 7.95 -3.83 -5.62
C ILE A 67 9.04 -3.91 -6.70
N LEU A 68 9.19 -2.85 -7.51
CA LEU A 68 10.20 -2.79 -8.56
C LEU A 68 10.93 -1.44 -8.54
N ALA A 69 10.36 -0.40 -9.15
CA ALA A 69 10.99 0.91 -9.23
C ALA A 69 9.96 2.05 -9.38
N PRO A 70 9.93 3.02 -8.44
CA PRO A 70 8.98 4.12 -8.48
C PRO A 70 9.20 5.08 -9.65
N GLY A 71 10.45 5.22 -10.14
CA GLY A 71 10.80 6.11 -11.25
C GLY A 71 10.21 5.71 -12.59
N LEU A 72 9.81 4.45 -12.76
CA LEU A 72 9.19 3.96 -14.01
C LEU A 72 7.73 4.40 -14.16
N ARG A 73 7.09 4.89 -13.11
CA ARG A 73 5.72 5.41 -13.12
C ARG A 73 4.69 4.46 -13.72
N LEU A 74 4.79 3.16 -13.37
CA LEU A 74 3.89 2.12 -13.84
C LEU A 74 2.98 1.60 -12.74
N GLY A 75 1.71 1.54 -13.06
CA GLY A 75 0.68 0.84 -12.33
C GLY A 75 -0.19 0.05 -13.31
N TYR A 76 -1.08 -0.75 -12.75
CA TYR A 76 -2.03 -1.53 -13.53
C TYR A 76 -3.38 -1.61 -12.81
N LEU A 77 -4.41 -1.89 -13.57
CA LEU A 77 -5.72 -2.20 -13.03
C LEU A 77 -6.24 -3.52 -13.60
N VAL A 78 -7.00 -4.23 -12.79
CA VAL A 78 -7.80 -5.37 -13.19
C VAL A 78 -9.26 -5.00 -12.98
N ALA A 79 -10.05 -5.04 -14.04
CA ALA A 79 -11.43 -4.59 -14.02
C ALA A 79 -12.35 -5.57 -14.76
N PRO A 80 -13.64 -5.59 -14.45
CA PRO A 80 -14.63 -6.35 -15.21
C PRO A 80 -14.57 -5.99 -16.70
N PRO A 81 -14.73 -6.96 -17.61
CA PRO A 81 -14.71 -6.72 -19.07
C PRO A 81 -15.68 -5.62 -19.51
N ALA A 82 -16.83 -5.50 -18.87
CA ALA A 82 -17.83 -4.47 -19.18
C ALA A 82 -17.33 -3.04 -18.95
N LEU A 83 -16.39 -2.83 -18.02
CA LEU A 83 -15.82 -1.51 -17.71
C LEU A 83 -14.61 -1.17 -18.58
N TYR A 84 -13.92 -2.17 -19.13
CA TYR A 84 -12.65 -1.99 -19.83
C TYR A 84 -12.72 -0.93 -20.97
N PRO A 85 -13.70 -0.94 -21.87
CA PRO A 85 -13.76 0.05 -22.95
C PRO A 85 -13.84 1.50 -22.44
N LYS A 86 -14.56 1.72 -21.34
CA LYS A 86 -14.71 3.05 -20.74
C LYS A 86 -13.46 3.49 -19.99
N LEU A 87 -12.80 2.57 -19.31
CA LEU A 87 -11.52 2.84 -18.66
C LEU A 87 -10.43 3.16 -19.70
N LEU A 88 -10.40 2.44 -20.83
CA LEU A 88 -9.49 2.73 -21.92
C LEU A 88 -9.75 4.13 -22.52
N GLN A 89 -11.00 4.50 -22.77
CA GLN A 89 -11.36 5.84 -23.24
C GLN A 89 -10.94 6.93 -22.26
N ALA A 90 -11.17 6.71 -20.95
CA ALA A 90 -10.75 7.64 -19.91
C ALA A 90 -9.22 7.79 -19.84
N LYS A 91 -8.47 6.69 -19.96
CA LYS A 91 -7.00 6.71 -20.02
C LYS A 91 -6.50 7.50 -21.21
N GLN A 92 -7.07 7.26 -22.40
CA GLN A 92 -6.72 7.99 -23.61
C GLN A 92 -7.00 9.49 -23.49
N ALA A 93 -8.08 9.86 -22.85
CA ALA A 93 -8.43 11.27 -22.61
C ALA A 93 -7.52 11.94 -21.57
N ALA A 94 -7.03 11.17 -20.57
CA ALA A 94 -6.21 11.71 -19.48
C ALA A 94 -4.76 11.97 -19.90
N ASP A 95 -4.10 11.01 -20.56
CA ASP A 95 -2.69 11.12 -20.92
C ASP A 95 -2.30 10.32 -22.19
N LEU A 96 -3.28 9.93 -22.98
CA LEU A 96 -3.17 9.10 -24.18
C LEU A 96 -2.71 7.66 -23.85
N HIS A 97 -1.51 7.48 -23.34
CA HIS A 97 -0.98 6.21 -22.86
C HIS A 97 0.24 6.41 -21.95
N THR A 98 0.48 5.47 -21.07
CA THR A 98 1.74 5.37 -20.33
C THR A 98 2.89 5.09 -21.30
N PRO A 99 4.10 5.67 -21.11
CA PRO A 99 5.23 5.48 -22.03
C PRO A 99 5.50 4.01 -22.34
N GLY A 100 5.41 3.64 -23.63
CA GLY A 100 5.57 2.27 -24.08
C GLY A 100 6.96 1.69 -23.81
N PHE A 101 7.99 2.53 -23.78
CA PHE A 101 9.34 2.12 -23.40
C PHE A 101 9.37 1.57 -21.98
N ASN A 102 8.82 2.30 -20.99
CA ASN A 102 8.78 1.86 -19.60
C ASN A 102 7.99 0.56 -19.42
N GLN A 103 6.87 0.42 -20.15
CA GLN A 103 6.09 -0.82 -20.13
C GLN A 103 6.89 -2.02 -20.65
N ARG A 104 7.63 -1.86 -21.75
CA ARG A 104 8.47 -2.93 -22.31
C ARG A 104 9.64 -3.28 -21.41
N VAL A 105 10.29 -2.28 -20.80
CA VAL A 105 11.37 -2.52 -19.82
C VAL A 105 10.86 -3.34 -18.65
N VAL A 106 9.71 -2.96 -18.07
CA VAL A 106 9.12 -3.73 -16.96
C VAL A 106 8.74 -5.14 -17.40
N ALA A 107 8.07 -5.29 -18.55
CA ALA A 107 7.68 -6.59 -19.07
C ALA A 107 8.90 -7.51 -19.27
N GLU A 108 10.02 -6.97 -19.78
CA GLU A 108 11.26 -7.73 -19.96
C GLU A 108 11.86 -8.16 -18.62
N VAL A 109 11.87 -7.27 -17.63
CA VAL A 109 12.44 -7.55 -16.31
C VAL A 109 11.63 -8.62 -15.56
N ILE A 110 10.29 -8.57 -15.64
CA ILE A 110 9.44 -9.46 -14.82
C ILE A 110 9.10 -10.80 -15.49
N LYS A 111 9.41 -10.99 -16.76
CA LYS A 111 8.94 -12.15 -17.56
C LYS A 111 9.38 -13.51 -17.01
N ASP A 112 10.55 -13.59 -16.40
CA ASP A 112 11.15 -14.86 -15.94
C ASP A 112 11.04 -15.05 -14.42
N GLY A 113 9.98 -14.53 -13.80
CA GLY A 113 9.73 -14.67 -12.37
C GLY A 113 10.66 -13.83 -11.48
N PHE A 114 11.23 -12.75 -12.01
CA PHE A 114 12.11 -11.86 -11.25
C PHE A 114 11.45 -11.37 -9.95
N LEU A 115 10.17 -11.01 -9.97
CA LEU A 115 9.49 -10.52 -8.78
C LEU A 115 9.38 -11.59 -7.68
N ASP A 116 9.24 -12.86 -8.03
CA ASP A 116 9.16 -13.96 -7.06
C ASP A 116 10.45 -14.11 -6.26
N GLN A 117 11.58 -13.75 -6.84
CA GLN A 117 12.89 -13.75 -6.18
C GLN A 117 13.18 -12.41 -5.49
N HIS A 118 12.80 -11.29 -6.11
CA HIS A 118 13.13 -9.96 -5.65
C HIS A 118 12.26 -9.50 -4.46
N VAL A 119 10.95 -9.72 -4.52
CA VAL A 119 10.02 -9.27 -3.48
C VAL A 119 10.34 -9.82 -2.09
N PRO A 120 10.72 -11.10 -1.91
CA PRO A 120 11.19 -11.60 -0.62
C PRO A 120 12.39 -10.85 -0.03
N THR A 121 13.31 -10.39 -0.86
CA THR A 121 14.48 -9.60 -0.39
C THR A 121 14.04 -8.22 0.12
N ILE A 122 13.08 -7.59 -0.56
CA ILE A 122 12.49 -6.32 -0.13
C ILE A 122 11.74 -6.51 1.21
N ARG A 123 10.93 -7.57 1.33
CA ARG A 123 10.20 -7.89 2.57
C ARG A 123 11.15 -8.03 3.76
N ALA A 124 12.23 -8.79 3.61
CA ALA A 124 13.23 -8.97 4.66
C ALA A 124 13.86 -7.64 5.09
N ARG A 125 14.20 -6.78 4.13
CA ARG A 125 14.77 -5.46 4.39
C ARG A 125 13.79 -4.54 5.12
N TYR A 126 12.54 -4.45 4.66
CA TYR A 126 11.53 -3.61 5.31
C TYR A 126 11.16 -4.14 6.70
N LYS A 127 11.11 -5.46 6.88
CA LYS A 127 10.92 -6.05 8.21
C LYS A 127 12.03 -5.61 9.17
N ALA A 128 13.28 -5.73 8.78
CA ALA A 128 14.42 -5.31 9.61
C ALA A 128 14.35 -3.80 9.95
N GLN A 129 14.00 -2.96 8.98
CA GLN A 129 13.80 -1.51 9.21
C GLN A 129 12.65 -1.23 10.16
N ARG A 130 11.50 -1.92 10.00
CA ARG A 130 10.37 -1.82 10.90
C ARG A 130 10.77 -2.20 12.33
N ASP A 131 11.46 -3.32 12.51
CA ASP A 131 11.87 -3.82 13.82
C ASP A 131 12.83 -2.84 14.51
N ALA A 132 13.79 -2.30 13.78
CA ALA A 132 14.69 -1.25 14.29
C ALA A 132 13.92 0.02 14.68
N MET A 133 12.95 0.45 13.86
CA MET A 133 12.10 1.60 14.16
C MET A 133 11.26 1.38 15.42
N LEU A 134 10.59 0.22 15.56
CA LEU A 134 9.78 -0.08 16.71
C LEU A 134 10.61 -0.14 18.01
N ALA A 135 11.81 -0.72 17.94
CA ALA A 135 12.73 -0.74 19.08
C ALA A 135 13.18 0.67 19.50
N ALA A 136 13.47 1.54 18.52
CA ALA A 136 13.82 2.93 18.77
C ALA A 136 12.64 3.71 19.36
N LEU A 137 11.43 3.56 18.81
CA LEU A 137 10.22 4.19 19.35
C LEU A 137 9.95 3.76 20.80
N ALA A 138 10.10 2.47 21.12
CA ALA A 138 9.93 1.97 22.46
C ALA A 138 10.93 2.59 23.45
N ARG A 139 12.18 2.70 23.03
CA ARG A 139 13.25 3.27 23.88
C ARG A 139 13.10 4.78 24.07
N GLU A 140 12.82 5.52 22.99
CA GLU A 140 12.85 6.99 23.03
C GLU A 140 11.48 7.61 23.36
N LEU A 141 10.39 7.05 22.84
CA LEU A 141 9.05 7.61 22.99
C LEU A 141 8.19 6.86 24.02
N GLY A 142 8.55 5.64 24.42
CA GLY A 142 7.80 4.89 25.45
C GLY A 142 7.50 5.70 26.70
N PRO A 143 8.48 6.41 27.31
CA PRO A 143 8.25 7.21 28.51
C PRO A 143 7.37 8.45 28.30
N THR A 144 7.09 8.86 27.06
CA THR A 144 6.37 10.11 26.76
C THR A 144 4.85 9.97 26.75
N GLY A 145 4.33 8.74 26.72
CA GLY A 145 2.92 8.43 26.53
C GLY A 145 2.47 8.41 25.07
N ALA A 146 3.41 8.38 24.10
CA ALA A 146 3.10 8.14 22.71
C ALA A 146 2.73 6.68 22.47
N GLU A 147 1.85 6.44 21.49
CA GLU A 147 1.43 5.10 21.06
C GLU A 147 1.74 4.93 19.58
N TRP A 148 1.99 3.71 19.13
CA TRP A 148 2.26 3.44 17.72
C TRP A 148 1.71 2.10 17.26
N THR A 149 1.46 2.01 15.95
CA THR A 149 1.07 0.75 15.31
C THR A 149 2.26 -0.20 15.22
N GLN A 150 1.95 -1.50 15.20
CA GLN A 150 2.93 -2.56 14.93
C GLN A 150 2.56 -3.25 13.60
N PRO A 151 2.93 -2.65 12.46
CA PRO A 151 2.52 -3.16 11.15
C PRO A 151 3.15 -4.51 10.86
N VAL A 152 2.36 -5.40 10.25
CA VAL A 152 2.80 -6.74 9.80
C VAL A 152 3.24 -6.75 8.33
N GLY A 153 3.37 -5.58 7.74
CA GLY A 153 3.81 -5.34 6.37
C GLY A 153 3.76 -3.86 6.00
N GLY A 154 4.10 -3.56 4.75
CA GLY A 154 4.10 -2.20 4.22
C GLY A 154 5.30 -1.38 4.64
N MET A 155 5.12 -0.07 4.65
CA MET A 155 6.20 0.91 4.78
C MET A 155 5.92 1.98 5.86
N PHE A 156 4.85 1.83 6.65
CA PHE A 156 4.36 2.89 7.54
C PHE A 156 4.25 2.41 8.97
N VAL A 157 4.73 3.23 9.89
CA VAL A 157 4.42 3.16 11.31
C VAL A 157 3.67 4.43 11.67
N TRP A 158 2.46 4.29 12.18
CA TRP A 158 1.65 5.41 12.65
C TRP A 158 1.92 5.66 14.12
N VAL A 159 2.33 6.87 14.47
CA VAL A 159 2.58 7.29 15.85
C VAL A 159 1.50 8.27 16.27
N ARG A 160 0.81 7.98 17.38
CA ARG A 160 -0.10 8.90 18.04
C ARG A 160 0.65 9.62 19.15
N LEU A 161 0.78 10.91 19.00
CA LEU A 161 1.38 11.77 20.02
C LEU A 161 0.39 11.98 21.18
N PRO A 162 0.88 12.26 22.41
CA PRO A 162 0.05 12.73 23.51
C PRO A 162 -0.74 14.00 23.13
N GLU A 163 -1.95 14.18 23.65
CA GLU A 163 -2.86 15.28 23.31
C GLU A 163 -2.25 16.69 23.46
N ARG A 164 -1.29 16.83 24.38
CA ARG A 164 -0.56 18.11 24.57
C ARG A 164 0.37 18.52 23.44
N LEU A 165 0.62 17.62 22.50
CA LEU A 165 1.52 17.84 21.35
C LEU A 165 0.73 17.95 20.05
N ASN A 166 1.07 18.97 19.25
CA ASN A 166 0.53 19.15 17.91
C ASN A 166 1.59 18.71 16.88
N ALA A 167 1.27 17.74 16.03
CA ALA A 167 2.19 17.19 15.05
C ALA A 167 2.66 18.23 14.03
N GLN A 168 1.77 19.11 13.57
CA GLN A 168 2.12 20.16 12.61
C GLN A 168 3.09 21.19 13.22
N ALA A 169 2.85 21.58 14.47
CA ALA A 169 3.75 22.51 15.18
C ALA A 169 5.10 21.88 15.55
N LEU A 170 5.15 20.54 15.67
CA LEU A 170 6.37 19.79 15.96
C LEU A 170 7.25 19.60 14.72
N LEU A 171 6.65 19.49 13.52
CA LEU A 171 7.38 19.15 12.29
C LEU A 171 8.58 20.06 12.00
N PRO A 172 8.49 21.42 12.06
CA PRO A 172 9.65 22.27 11.82
C PRO A 172 10.83 21.95 12.76
N LYS A 173 10.55 21.76 14.05
CA LYS A 173 11.57 21.44 15.05
C LYS A 173 12.21 20.06 14.81
N ALA A 174 11.42 19.11 14.33
CA ALA A 174 11.93 17.79 13.97
C ALA A 174 12.85 17.86 12.74
N VAL A 175 12.47 18.66 11.74
CA VAL A 175 13.29 18.88 10.53
C VAL A 175 14.61 19.56 10.90
N ASP A 176 14.61 20.56 11.77
CA ASP A 176 15.83 21.21 12.29
C ASP A 176 16.74 20.22 13.03
N ALA A 177 16.14 19.20 13.67
CA ALA A 177 16.86 18.12 14.32
C ALA A 177 17.24 16.95 13.37
N GLY A 178 17.03 17.09 12.07
CA GLY A 178 17.40 16.08 11.05
C GLY A 178 16.38 14.97 10.84
N MET A 179 15.15 15.11 11.35
CA MET A 179 14.08 14.12 11.17
C MET A 179 12.86 14.75 10.49
N ALA A 180 12.32 14.06 9.46
CA ALA A 180 11.04 14.44 8.84
C ALA A 180 9.99 13.33 9.07
N PHE A 181 8.75 13.73 9.33
CA PHE A 181 7.58 12.86 9.39
C PHE A 181 6.37 13.54 8.74
N VAL A 182 5.32 12.78 8.45
CA VAL A 182 4.05 13.35 7.96
C VAL A 182 3.17 13.63 9.17
N PRO A 183 2.79 14.90 9.41
CA PRO A 183 2.06 15.33 10.60
C PRO A 183 0.58 14.95 10.57
#